data_6752e8a0d94cfa7564bbffb9d04149f7
#
_entry.id   6752e8a0d94cfa7564bbffb9d04149f7
#
_cell.length_a   1.000
_cell.length_b   1.000
_cell.length_c   1.000
_cell.angle_alpha   90.00
_cell.angle_beta   90.00
_cell.angle_gamma   90.00
#
_symmetry.space_group_name_H-M   'P 1'
#
loop_
_entity.id
_entity.type
_entity.pdbx_description
1 polymer ?
#
loop_
_entity_poly.entity_id
_entity_poly.type
_entity_poly.pdbx_seq_one_letter_code
_entity_poly.pdbx_strand_id
1 'polypeptide(L)'
;MEKEIGIAVFDTGIFSSHIDLRQKTVAFSDYVGRRKNPYDDNGHGTHVAGIITGKRYGIAPECRLVVLKVLDSKGMGKSKDMLQAFKYVIENRQRFNIRAANISIGTGSKGKLSNMLVEGVEKMWDSGIVVVCAAGNGGPYRGSVTYPGVSKKVITVGAFDDEEYMDNVGKLHHNYSGRGPTSECVIKPDFLSYGGNVMSTSHKGGYCLKSGTSMATPKITAIAAKILEKHPEMKPIDVKMYLKEAAVKLNEPLNRQGFGLIDPKEVLKKI
;
A
#
# COMPACT_ATOMS: atom_id res chain seq x y z
N MET A 1 -20.36 -14.54 -14.20
CA MET A 1 -19.05 -14.63 -13.53
C MET A 1 -18.82 -13.29 -12.83
N GLU A 2 -18.65 -13.31 -11.53
CA GLU A 2 -18.23 -12.10 -10.79
C GLU A 2 -16.91 -11.59 -11.35
N LYS A 3 -16.84 -10.29 -11.55
CA LYS A 3 -15.65 -9.66 -12.14
C LYS A 3 -14.53 -9.65 -11.11
N GLU A 4 -13.37 -10.25 -11.43
CA GLU A 4 -12.20 -10.26 -10.55
C GLU A 4 -11.90 -8.86 -10.00
N ILE A 5 -11.51 -8.79 -8.72
CA ILE A 5 -11.20 -7.51 -8.08
C ILE A 5 -9.92 -6.91 -8.64
N GLY A 6 -10.00 -5.66 -9.07
CA GLY A 6 -8.86 -4.84 -9.44
C GLY A 6 -8.27 -4.12 -8.24
N ILE A 7 -6.94 -4.13 -8.14
CA ILE A 7 -6.16 -3.40 -7.13
C ILE A 7 -5.26 -2.40 -7.84
N ALA A 8 -5.42 -1.12 -7.53
CA ALA A 8 -4.52 -0.07 -8.03
C ALA A 8 -3.23 -0.06 -7.20
N VAL A 9 -2.07 -0.10 -7.87
CA VAL A 9 -0.75 -0.04 -7.22
C VAL A 9 0.01 1.17 -7.73
N PHE A 10 0.28 2.12 -6.85
CA PHE A 10 1.06 3.33 -7.12
C PHE A 10 2.50 3.12 -6.67
N ASP A 11 3.44 2.94 -7.62
CA ASP A 11 4.80 2.53 -7.27
C ASP A 11 5.82 2.81 -8.41
N THR A 12 6.96 2.11 -8.40
CA THR A 12 8.04 2.21 -9.39
C THR A 12 7.77 1.48 -10.70
N GLY A 13 6.65 0.78 -10.82
CA GLY A 13 6.29 -0.05 -11.96
C GLY A 13 6.12 -1.51 -11.59
N ILE A 14 6.24 -2.40 -12.59
CA ILE A 14 6.13 -3.85 -12.41
C ILE A 14 6.93 -4.62 -13.47
N PHE A 15 7.62 -5.66 -13.06
CA PHE A 15 8.17 -6.69 -13.95
C PHE A 15 7.11 -7.75 -14.22
N SER A 16 6.21 -7.44 -15.15
CA SER A 16 5.03 -8.28 -15.46
C SER A 16 5.37 -9.64 -16.07
N SER A 17 6.60 -9.83 -16.56
CA SER A 17 7.10 -11.11 -17.08
C SER A 17 7.55 -12.08 -15.98
N HIS A 18 7.63 -11.65 -14.72
CA HIS A 18 7.93 -12.55 -13.59
C HIS A 18 6.91 -13.69 -13.54
N ILE A 19 7.37 -14.93 -13.32
CA ILE A 19 6.53 -16.14 -13.37
C ILE A 19 5.31 -16.06 -12.45
N ASP A 20 5.43 -15.42 -11.29
CA ASP A 20 4.35 -15.23 -10.33
C ASP A 20 3.37 -14.12 -10.69
N LEU A 21 3.80 -13.17 -11.56
CA LEU A 21 3.03 -11.97 -11.91
C LEU A 21 2.47 -12.01 -13.34
N ARG A 22 2.76 -13.07 -14.10
CA ARG A 22 2.23 -13.23 -15.45
C ARG A 22 0.71 -13.15 -15.44
N GLN A 23 0.16 -12.35 -16.37
CA GLN A 23 -1.28 -12.13 -16.56
C GLN A 23 -1.98 -11.44 -15.38
N LYS A 24 -1.26 -10.92 -14.38
CA LYS A 24 -1.86 -10.19 -13.25
C LYS A 24 -2.17 -8.73 -13.59
N THR A 25 -1.38 -8.10 -14.47
CA THR A 25 -1.55 -6.69 -14.85
C THR A 25 -2.59 -6.55 -15.96
N VAL A 26 -3.69 -5.87 -15.68
CA VAL A 26 -4.77 -5.57 -16.64
C VAL A 26 -4.69 -4.16 -17.22
N ALA A 27 -3.95 -3.26 -16.54
CA ALA A 27 -3.64 -1.93 -17.04
C ALA A 27 -2.31 -1.44 -16.46
N PHE A 28 -1.59 -0.67 -17.25
CA PHE A 28 -0.35 -0.03 -16.87
C PHE A 28 -0.35 1.42 -17.36
N SER A 29 0.01 2.35 -16.50
CA SER A 29 0.17 3.76 -16.86
C SER A 29 1.47 4.30 -16.25
N ASP A 30 2.34 4.84 -17.11
CA ASP A 30 3.63 5.41 -16.73
C ASP A 30 3.58 6.93 -16.75
N TYR A 31 3.65 7.55 -15.58
CA TYR A 31 3.63 9.00 -15.39
C TYR A 31 5.03 9.62 -15.39
N VAL A 32 6.07 8.78 -15.33
CA VAL A 32 7.48 9.18 -15.25
C VAL A 32 8.13 9.16 -16.63
N GLY A 33 8.27 7.96 -17.22
CA GLY A 33 8.96 7.74 -18.49
C GLY A 33 8.03 7.75 -19.71
N ARG A 34 6.69 7.78 -19.49
CA ARG A 34 5.67 7.77 -20.54
C ARG A 34 5.73 6.54 -21.46
N ARG A 35 6.26 5.41 -20.97
CA ARG A 35 6.32 4.16 -21.73
C ARG A 35 4.99 3.43 -21.70
N LYS A 36 4.66 2.74 -22.80
CA LYS A 36 3.40 1.99 -22.92
C LYS A 36 3.48 0.59 -22.26
N ASN A 37 4.62 -0.07 -22.34
CA ASN A 37 4.80 -1.42 -21.83
C ASN A 37 5.20 -1.41 -20.36
N PRO A 38 4.69 -2.36 -19.54
CA PRO A 38 5.08 -2.48 -18.15
C PRO A 38 6.59 -2.72 -17.99
N TYR A 39 7.19 -2.02 -17.05
CA TYR A 39 8.58 -2.19 -16.62
C TYR A 39 8.74 -1.70 -15.18
N ASP A 40 9.82 -2.13 -14.53
CA ASP A 40 10.24 -1.66 -13.22
C ASP A 40 11.75 -1.55 -13.19
N ASP A 41 12.27 -0.35 -13.13
CA ASP A 41 13.69 -0.02 -13.14
C ASP A 41 14.29 0.20 -11.72
N ASN A 42 13.49 -0.07 -10.68
CA ASN A 42 13.85 -0.01 -9.27
C ASN A 42 13.65 -1.36 -8.56
N GLY A 43 12.49 -1.97 -8.75
CA GLY A 43 12.10 -3.25 -8.17
C GLY A 43 11.23 -3.17 -6.92
N HIS A 44 10.91 -1.97 -6.42
CA HIS A 44 10.02 -1.81 -5.26
C HIS A 44 8.58 -2.19 -5.63
N GLY A 45 8.06 -1.67 -6.75
CA GLY A 45 6.70 -1.95 -7.19
C GLY A 45 6.49 -3.43 -7.56
N THR A 46 7.49 -4.08 -8.17
CA THR A 46 7.44 -5.52 -8.42
C THR A 46 7.33 -6.32 -7.13
N HIS A 47 8.09 -5.94 -6.11
CA HIS A 47 8.03 -6.59 -4.79
C HIS A 47 6.66 -6.41 -4.11
N VAL A 48 6.12 -5.19 -4.12
CA VAL A 48 4.78 -4.86 -3.62
C VAL A 48 3.70 -5.68 -4.36
N ALA A 49 3.76 -5.73 -5.71
CA ALA A 49 2.84 -6.52 -6.53
C ALA A 49 2.86 -8.01 -6.15
N GLY A 50 4.05 -8.55 -5.87
CA GLY A 50 4.22 -9.94 -5.45
C GLY A 50 3.60 -10.25 -4.09
N ILE A 51 3.64 -9.32 -3.13
CA ILE A 51 2.95 -9.47 -1.82
C ILE A 51 1.44 -9.50 -2.02
N ILE A 52 0.90 -8.73 -2.97
CA ILE A 52 -0.53 -8.68 -3.24
C ILE A 52 -0.99 -9.93 -4.00
N THR A 53 -0.44 -10.17 -5.21
CA THR A 53 -0.99 -11.15 -6.17
C THR A 53 -0.02 -12.23 -6.63
N GLY A 54 1.20 -12.29 -6.07
CA GLY A 54 2.17 -13.31 -6.45
C GLY A 54 1.64 -14.73 -6.22
N LYS A 55 1.89 -15.63 -7.15
CA LYS A 55 1.42 -17.03 -7.03
C LYS A 55 1.97 -17.73 -5.80
N ARG A 56 3.23 -17.45 -5.42
CA ARG A 56 3.93 -18.13 -4.32
C ARG A 56 3.73 -17.44 -2.98
N TYR A 57 3.81 -16.12 -2.94
CA TYR A 57 3.83 -15.35 -1.69
C TYR A 57 2.69 -14.33 -1.59
N GLY A 58 1.85 -14.21 -2.62
CA GLY A 58 0.74 -13.27 -2.63
C GLY A 58 -0.42 -13.72 -1.76
N ILE A 59 -1.07 -12.75 -1.14
CA ILE A 59 -2.21 -12.97 -0.25
C ILE A 59 -3.53 -13.09 -1.04
N ALA A 60 -3.63 -12.36 -2.18
CA ALA A 60 -4.81 -12.34 -3.05
C ALA A 60 -4.41 -12.67 -4.52
N PRO A 61 -3.97 -13.91 -4.78
CA PRO A 61 -3.44 -14.29 -6.10
C PRO A 61 -4.50 -14.27 -7.22
N GLU A 62 -5.78 -14.26 -6.90
CA GLU A 62 -6.89 -14.15 -7.87
C GLU A 62 -7.15 -12.71 -8.33
N CYS A 63 -6.70 -11.71 -7.58
CA CYS A 63 -6.90 -10.30 -7.94
C CYS A 63 -6.06 -9.86 -9.14
N ARG A 64 -6.51 -8.78 -9.79
CA ARG A 64 -5.84 -8.13 -10.92
C ARG A 64 -5.22 -6.79 -10.52
N LEU A 65 -4.15 -6.42 -11.19
CA LEU A 65 -3.41 -5.20 -10.91
C LEU A 65 -3.64 -4.13 -11.99
N VAL A 66 -3.93 -2.93 -11.52
CA VAL A 66 -3.84 -1.69 -12.30
C VAL A 66 -2.61 -0.95 -11.78
N VAL A 67 -1.52 -0.95 -12.54
CA VAL A 67 -0.23 -0.44 -12.08
C VAL A 67 0.01 0.97 -12.60
N LEU A 68 0.23 1.89 -11.68
CA LEU A 68 0.53 3.31 -11.91
C LEU A 68 2.00 3.54 -11.55
N LYS A 69 2.88 3.63 -12.56
CA LYS A 69 4.27 4.00 -12.31
C LYS A 69 4.35 5.51 -12.09
N VAL A 70 4.49 5.89 -10.84
CA VAL A 70 4.56 7.28 -10.37
C VAL A 70 5.92 7.62 -9.74
N LEU A 71 6.79 6.62 -9.58
CA LEU A 71 8.14 6.74 -9.08
C LEU A 71 9.17 6.31 -10.14
N ASP A 72 10.30 7.01 -10.17
CA ASP A 72 11.45 6.73 -11.04
C ASP A 72 12.33 5.58 -10.51
N SER A 73 13.46 5.34 -11.17
CA SER A 73 14.44 4.31 -10.80
C SER A 73 15.09 4.53 -9.43
N LYS A 74 15.01 5.74 -8.87
CA LYS A 74 15.51 6.09 -7.53
C LYS A 74 14.42 6.06 -6.46
N GLY A 75 13.16 5.70 -6.85
CA GLY A 75 12.01 5.74 -5.95
C GLY A 75 11.50 7.16 -5.68
N MET A 76 11.85 8.13 -6.53
CA MET A 76 11.40 9.51 -6.42
C MET A 76 10.23 9.78 -7.35
N GLY A 77 9.26 10.60 -6.91
CA GLY A 77 8.09 10.95 -7.71
C GLY A 77 7.64 12.39 -7.50
N LYS A 78 6.83 12.88 -8.42
CA LYS A 78 6.25 14.22 -8.36
C LYS A 78 4.79 14.14 -7.90
N SER A 79 4.39 15.01 -6.97
CA SER A 79 2.99 15.07 -6.50
C SER A 79 1.99 15.26 -7.64
N LYS A 80 2.36 16.00 -8.69
CA LYS A 80 1.51 16.18 -9.89
C LYS A 80 1.21 14.87 -10.59
N ASP A 81 2.20 14.00 -10.74
CA ASP A 81 2.06 12.69 -11.40
C ASP A 81 1.17 11.77 -10.55
N MET A 82 1.34 11.82 -9.23
CA MET A 82 0.46 11.11 -8.27
C MET A 82 -1.01 11.55 -8.40
N LEU A 83 -1.27 12.87 -8.46
CA LEU A 83 -2.63 13.41 -8.58
C LEU A 83 -3.29 13.00 -9.90
N GLN A 84 -2.53 12.97 -11.01
CA GLN A 84 -3.02 12.46 -12.28
C GLN A 84 -3.35 10.96 -12.21
N ALA A 85 -2.52 10.18 -11.53
CA ALA A 85 -2.75 8.75 -11.33
C ALA A 85 -3.98 8.48 -10.45
N PHE A 86 -4.24 9.29 -9.41
CA PHE A 86 -5.47 9.19 -8.61
C PHE A 86 -6.72 9.43 -9.46
N LYS A 87 -6.69 10.48 -10.30
CA LYS A 87 -7.79 10.77 -11.23
C LYS A 87 -8.04 9.61 -12.18
N TYR A 88 -6.98 9.05 -12.78
CA TYR A 88 -7.09 7.88 -13.66
C TYR A 88 -7.77 6.69 -12.97
N VAL A 89 -7.41 6.40 -11.72
CA VAL A 89 -7.99 5.28 -10.97
C VAL A 89 -9.48 5.50 -10.71
N ILE A 90 -9.91 6.70 -10.34
CA ILE A 90 -11.32 7.03 -10.14
C ILE A 90 -12.10 6.87 -11.45
N GLU A 91 -11.60 7.43 -12.56
CA GLU A 91 -12.25 7.36 -13.87
C GLU A 91 -12.37 5.94 -14.42
N ASN A 92 -11.41 5.09 -14.14
CA ASN A 92 -11.37 3.71 -14.63
C ASN A 92 -11.85 2.66 -13.61
N ARG A 93 -12.39 3.10 -12.46
CA ARG A 93 -12.79 2.22 -11.36
C ARG A 93 -13.75 1.12 -11.80
N GLN A 94 -14.79 1.47 -12.53
CA GLN A 94 -15.78 0.51 -13.02
C GLN A 94 -15.23 -0.41 -14.12
N ARG A 95 -14.40 0.13 -15.02
CA ARG A 95 -13.80 -0.62 -16.12
C ARG A 95 -12.98 -1.80 -15.64
N PHE A 96 -12.15 -1.58 -14.62
CA PHE A 96 -11.24 -2.59 -14.08
C PHE A 96 -11.69 -3.16 -12.74
N ASN A 97 -12.92 -2.88 -12.30
CA ASN A 97 -13.45 -3.29 -10.99
C ASN A 97 -12.47 -2.96 -9.85
N ILE A 98 -11.91 -1.71 -9.84
CA ILE A 98 -10.94 -1.31 -8.84
C ILE A 98 -11.67 -1.10 -7.51
N ARG A 99 -11.38 -1.97 -6.53
CA ARG A 99 -11.99 -1.94 -5.21
C ARG A 99 -11.01 -1.58 -4.09
N ALA A 100 -9.70 -1.75 -4.35
CA ALA A 100 -8.66 -1.38 -3.40
C ALA A 100 -7.51 -0.64 -4.10
N ALA A 101 -6.78 0.18 -3.35
CA ALA A 101 -5.62 0.91 -3.81
C ALA A 101 -4.49 0.82 -2.78
N ASN A 102 -3.29 0.46 -3.25
CA ASN A 102 -2.06 0.36 -2.46
C ASN A 102 -1.14 1.55 -2.74
N ILE A 103 -0.79 2.30 -1.71
CA ILE A 103 0.12 3.45 -1.77
C ILE A 103 1.27 3.18 -0.79
N SER A 104 2.28 2.43 -1.25
CA SER A 104 3.47 2.07 -0.47
C SER A 104 4.57 3.14 -0.52
N ILE A 105 4.17 4.40 -0.68
CA ILE A 105 5.05 5.56 -0.81
C ILE A 105 4.51 6.72 0.01
N GLY A 106 5.39 7.65 0.36
CA GLY A 106 4.97 8.84 1.09
C GLY A 106 6.04 9.93 1.12
N THR A 107 5.62 11.14 1.47
CA THR A 107 6.52 12.27 1.70
C THR A 107 6.35 12.83 3.10
N GLY A 108 7.47 13.17 3.75
CA GLY A 108 7.48 13.90 5.02
C GLY A 108 7.28 15.40 4.85
N SER A 109 7.37 15.93 3.64
CA SER A 109 7.24 17.38 3.38
C SER A 109 5.81 17.84 3.65
N LYS A 110 5.66 18.89 4.45
CA LYS A 110 4.38 19.56 4.69
C LYS A 110 4.19 20.69 3.67
N GLY A 111 2.96 20.91 3.22
CA GLY A 111 2.64 22.02 2.33
C GLY A 111 1.43 21.76 1.43
N LYS A 112 1.14 22.72 0.55
CA LYS A 112 -0.03 22.69 -0.34
C LYS A 112 -0.12 21.39 -1.15
N LEU A 113 1.00 20.93 -1.73
CA LEU A 113 1.01 19.72 -2.55
C LEU A 113 0.73 18.46 -1.72
N SER A 114 1.22 18.39 -0.49
CA SER A 114 0.95 17.26 0.41
C SER A 114 -0.52 17.21 0.83
N ASN A 115 -1.15 18.36 1.07
CA ASN A 115 -2.58 18.43 1.35
C ASN A 115 -3.40 17.98 0.13
N MET A 116 -3.01 18.38 -1.09
CA MET A 116 -3.67 17.88 -2.32
C MET A 116 -3.56 16.36 -2.47
N LEU A 117 -2.45 15.73 -2.02
CA LEU A 117 -2.35 14.27 -2.00
C LEU A 117 -3.34 13.65 -1.01
N VAL A 118 -3.55 14.26 0.16
CA VAL A 118 -4.57 13.84 1.12
C VAL A 118 -5.96 13.92 0.52
N GLU A 119 -6.32 15.08 -0.07
CA GLU A 119 -7.60 15.24 -0.77
C GLU A 119 -7.79 14.21 -1.90
N GLY A 120 -6.71 13.89 -2.64
CA GLY A 120 -6.75 12.91 -3.71
C GLY A 120 -7.08 11.50 -3.23
N VAL A 121 -6.46 11.04 -2.15
CA VAL A 121 -6.75 9.72 -1.57
C VAL A 121 -8.14 9.69 -0.94
N GLU A 122 -8.60 10.79 -0.36
CA GLU A 122 -9.96 10.88 0.18
C GLU A 122 -11.03 10.85 -0.90
N LYS A 123 -10.78 11.48 -2.08
CA LYS A 123 -11.66 11.34 -3.24
C LYS A 123 -11.73 9.90 -3.76
N MET A 124 -10.62 9.17 -3.78
CA MET A 124 -10.65 7.74 -4.11
C MET A 124 -11.47 6.94 -3.10
N TRP A 125 -11.29 7.22 -1.80
CA TRP A 125 -12.06 6.61 -0.73
C TRP A 125 -13.57 6.87 -0.87
N ASP A 126 -13.95 8.12 -1.09
CA ASP A 126 -15.34 8.54 -1.27
C ASP A 126 -15.96 7.94 -2.55
N SER A 127 -15.14 7.61 -3.55
CA SER A 127 -15.57 6.89 -4.75
C SER A 127 -15.81 5.40 -4.52
N GLY A 128 -15.58 4.87 -3.31
CA GLY A 128 -15.80 3.47 -2.95
C GLY A 128 -14.58 2.56 -3.12
N ILE A 129 -13.37 3.13 -3.15
CA ILE A 129 -12.10 2.38 -3.21
C ILE A 129 -11.49 2.34 -1.81
N VAL A 130 -11.18 1.15 -1.29
CA VAL A 130 -10.42 1.02 -0.04
C VAL A 130 -8.97 1.45 -0.29
N VAL A 131 -8.59 2.60 0.24
CA VAL A 131 -7.24 3.15 0.07
C VAL A 131 -6.38 2.79 1.27
N VAL A 132 -5.24 2.16 1.02
CA VAL A 132 -4.27 1.74 2.04
C VAL A 132 -2.93 2.42 1.79
N CYS A 133 -2.45 3.19 2.77
CA CYS A 133 -1.23 3.97 2.70
C CYS A 133 -0.19 3.47 3.71
N ALA A 134 1.09 3.54 3.34
CA ALA A 134 2.18 3.31 4.28
C ALA A 134 2.29 4.47 5.29
N ALA A 135 2.64 4.13 6.53
CA ALA A 135 2.93 5.14 7.56
C ALA A 135 4.25 5.88 7.30
N GLY A 136 5.13 5.29 6.47
CA GLY A 136 6.47 5.80 6.22
C GLY A 136 7.51 5.25 7.19
N ASN A 137 8.79 5.42 6.84
CA ASN A 137 9.93 4.85 7.56
C ASN A 137 10.75 5.93 8.30
N GLY A 138 10.11 7.04 8.67
CA GLY A 138 10.73 8.15 9.41
C GLY A 138 10.56 8.09 10.93
N GLY A 139 10.11 6.94 11.48
CA GLY A 139 10.00 6.74 12.94
C GLY A 139 11.35 6.74 13.65
N PRO A 140 11.34 6.62 14.98
CA PRO A 140 10.22 6.38 15.90
C PRO A 140 9.51 7.64 16.42
N TYR A 141 9.77 8.78 15.85
CA TYR A 141 9.34 10.07 16.39
C TYR A 141 7.84 10.31 16.21
N ARG A 142 7.24 11.00 17.18
CA ARG A 142 5.85 11.47 17.08
C ARG A 142 5.68 12.39 15.86
N GLY A 143 4.58 12.21 15.13
CA GLY A 143 4.30 13.02 13.94
C GLY A 143 5.13 12.63 12.71
N SER A 144 5.77 11.46 12.70
CA SER A 144 6.58 10.97 11.59
C SER A 144 5.78 10.22 10.51
N VAL A 145 4.44 10.13 10.65
CA VAL A 145 3.59 9.56 9.59
C VAL A 145 3.65 10.46 8.36
N THR A 146 3.88 9.82 7.20
CA THR A 146 4.05 10.52 5.92
C THR A 146 2.72 10.78 5.21
N TYR A 147 2.69 11.82 4.36
CA TYR A 147 1.58 12.08 3.46
C TYR A 147 1.59 11.08 2.30
N PRO A 148 0.41 10.58 1.85
CA PRO A 148 -0.94 10.94 2.27
C PRO A 148 -1.49 10.11 3.46
N GLY A 149 -0.69 9.26 4.12
CA GLY A 149 -1.12 8.41 5.24
C GLY A 149 -1.63 9.17 6.48
N VAL A 150 -1.47 10.49 6.55
CA VAL A 150 -2.04 11.33 7.61
C VAL A 150 -3.56 11.51 7.51
N SER A 151 -4.19 11.14 6.38
CA SER A 151 -5.64 11.28 6.17
C SER A 151 -6.44 10.56 7.24
N LYS A 152 -7.52 11.20 7.71
CA LYS A 152 -8.46 10.63 8.70
C LYS A 152 -9.25 9.45 8.14
N LYS A 153 -9.53 9.46 6.82
CA LYS A 153 -10.40 8.47 6.16
C LYS A 153 -9.68 7.17 5.86
N VAL A 154 -8.57 7.25 5.13
CA VAL A 154 -7.87 6.08 4.57
C VAL A 154 -7.26 5.19 5.65
N ILE A 155 -6.95 3.96 5.28
CA ILE A 155 -6.24 3.03 6.14
C ILE A 155 -4.73 3.32 6.05
N THR A 156 -4.09 3.55 7.19
CA THR A 156 -2.64 3.77 7.27
C THR A 156 -1.99 2.64 8.03
N VAL A 157 -0.94 2.06 7.46
CA VAL A 157 -0.31 0.83 7.96
C VAL A 157 1.14 1.09 8.37
N GLY A 158 1.44 0.76 9.64
CA GLY A 158 2.79 0.70 10.16
C GLY A 158 3.37 -0.72 10.10
N ALA A 159 4.69 -0.84 10.25
CA ALA A 159 5.35 -2.12 10.43
C ALA A 159 5.39 -2.49 11.91
N PHE A 160 5.04 -3.75 12.24
CA PHE A 160 5.10 -4.28 13.60
C PHE A 160 6.54 -4.63 13.99
N ASP A 161 7.21 -5.34 13.09
CA ASP A 161 8.59 -5.82 13.18
C ASP A 161 9.55 -4.77 12.58
N ASP A 162 9.52 -3.57 13.17
CA ASP A 162 10.26 -2.39 12.69
C ASP A 162 11.64 -2.22 13.36
N GLU A 163 12.21 -3.32 13.88
CA GLU A 163 13.46 -3.28 14.63
C GLU A 163 14.62 -2.76 13.80
N GLU A 164 14.76 -3.24 12.54
CA GLU A 164 15.85 -2.85 11.65
C GLU A 164 15.39 -2.72 10.19
N TYR A 165 15.90 -1.70 9.51
CA TYR A 165 15.70 -1.46 8.08
C TYR A 165 16.96 -0.83 7.50
N MET A 166 17.48 -1.41 6.40
CA MET A 166 18.57 -0.84 5.60
C MET A 166 17.98 -0.08 4.41
N ASP A 167 18.26 1.21 4.31
CA ASP A 167 17.82 2.00 3.16
C ASP A 167 18.68 1.78 1.90
N ASN A 168 18.28 2.39 0.79
CA ASN A 168 18.93 2.22 -0.51
C ASN A 168 20.36 2.78 -0.58
N VAL A 169 20.79 3.56 0.42
CA VAL A 169 22.16 4.11 0.53
C VAL A 169 22.99 3.38 1.59
N GLY A 170 22.45 2.28 2.14
CA GLY A 170 23.15 1.43 3.13
C GLY A 170 23.12 1.95 4.56
N LYS A 171 22.20 2.88 4.90
CA LYS A 171 22.02 3.35 6.26
C LYS A 171 21.04 2.47 7.02
N LEU A 172 21.44 1.98 8.19
CA LEU A 172 20.61 1.20 9.09
C LEU A 172 19.70 2.13 9.91
N HIS A 173 18.41 1.81 9.93
CA HIS A 173 17.39 2.50 10.71
C HIS A 173 16.79 1.51 11.71
N HIS A 174 16.53 1.97 12.94
CA HIS A 174 15.88 1.20 13.98
C HIS A 174 14.52 1.80 14.33
N ASN A 175 13.55 0.95 14.65
CA ASN A 175 12.19 1.38 15.00
C ASN A 175 11.61 2.37 13.97
N TYR A 176 11.76 2.05 12.71
CA TYR A 176 11.58 2.96 11.59
C TYR A 176 10.12 3.32 11.30
N SER A 177 9.16 2.52 11.75
CA SER A 177 7.74 2.73 11.42
C SER A 177 7.23 4.10 11.86
N GLY A 178 6.58 4.81 10.96
CA GLY A 178 6.01 6.13 11.22
C GLY A 178 4.96 6.10 12.34
N ARG A 179 5.01 7.10 13.24
CA ARG A 179 4.15 7.19 14.44
C ARG A 179 3.43 8.53 14.51
N GLY A 180 2.15 8.45 14.88
CA GLY A 180 1.31 9.62 15.14
C GLY A 180 1.63 10.31 16.50
N PRO A 181 0.73 11.18 16.94
CA PRO A 181 -0.41 11.69 16.20
C PRO A 181 0.01 12.58 15.02
N THR A 182 -0.89 12.78 14.08
CA THR A 182 -0.69 13.77 13.00
C THR A 182 -0.73 15.20 13.56
N SER A 183 -0.41 16.20 12.73
CA SER A 183 -0.54 17.62 13.11
C SER A 183 -1.97 18.04 13.47
N GLU A 184 -2.96 17.27 13.02
CA GLU A 184 -4.38 17.46 13.36
C GLU A 184 -4.83 16.56 14.54
N CYS A 185 -3.89 16.08 15.35
CA CYS A 185 -4.12 15.22 16.51
C CYS A 185 -4.83 13.88 16.18
N VAL A 186 -4.73 13.39 14.94
CA VAL A 186 -5.27 12.08 14.55
C VAL A 186 -4.29 10.99 14.93
N ILE A 187 -4.78 9.96 15.62
CA ILE A 187 -3.98 8.77 15.93
C ILE A 187 -3.74 7.99 14.62
N LYS A 188 -2.46 7.76 14.30
CA LYS A 188 -1.98 6.97 13.18
C LYS A 188 -0.70 6.21 13.58
N PRO A 189 -0.39 5.08 12.94
CA PRO A 189 -1.15 4.38 11.91
C PRO A 189 -2.49 3.86 12.43
N ASP A 190 -3.39 3.40 11.52
CA ASP A 190 -4.62 2.71 11.94
C ASP A 190 -4.31 1.28 12.40
N PHE A 191 -3.40 0.60 11.69
CA PHE A 191 -3.02 -0.80 11.96
C PHE A 191 -1.52 -1.00 11.83
N LEU A 192 -1.04 -2.07 12.45
CA LEU A 192 0.26 -2.65 12.16
C LEU A 192 0.10 -3.93 11.35
N SER A 193 1.11 -4.27 10.55
CA SER A 193 1.30 -5.58 9.96
C SER A 193 2.79 -5.88 9.83
N TYR A 194 3.16 -7.12 9.48
CA TYR A 194 4.57 -7.52 9.34
C TYR A 194 5.19 -6.87 8.11
N GLY A 195 6.24 -6.09 8.32
CA GLY A 195 6.97 -5.36 7.29
C GLY A 195 8.46 -5.66 7.23
N GLY A 196 9.00 -6.45 8.19
CA GLY A 196 10.40 -6.83 8.26
C GLY A 196 10.71 -8.09 7.44
N ASN A 197 11.82 -8.07 6.69
CA ASN A 197 12.35 -9.22 5.94
C ASN A 197 11.30 -9.98 5.11
N VAL A 198 10.42 -9.26 4.43
CA VAL A 198 9.34 -9.83 3.64
C VAL A 198 9.88 -10.37 2.31
N MET A 199 9.70 -11.67 2.08
CA MET A 199 10.05 -12.32 0.81
C MET A 199 8.99 -12.05 -0.23
N SER A 200 9.39 -11.58 -1.44
CA SER A 200 8.50 -11.38 -2.58
C SER A 200 9.26 -11.35 -3.90
N THR A 201 8.55 -11.12 -5.00
CA THR A 201 9.07 -11.13 -6.37
C THR A 201 10.10 -10.03 -6.61
N SER A 202 11.15 -10.34 -7.37
CA SER A 202 12.20 -9.41 -7.78
C SER A 202 12.05 -9.00 -9.23
N HIS A 203 12.33 -7.73 -9.56
CA HIS A 203 12.37 -7.23 -10.95
C HIS A 203 13.53 -7.80 -11.78
N LYS A 204 14.48 -8.46 -11.12
CA LYS A 204 15.59 -9.19 -11.78
C LYS A 204 15.27 -10.67 -12.02
N GLY A 205 14.03 -11.08 -11.72
CA GLY A 205 13.63 -12.48 -11.66
C GLY A 205 13.92 -13.09 -10.28
N GLY A 206 13.24 -14.21 -9.97
CA GLY A 206 13.32 -14.84 -8.66
C GLY A 206 12.71 -13.99 -7.54
N TYR A 207 13.26 -14.08 -6.33
CA TYR A 207 12.68 -13.48 -5.14
C TYR A 207 13.75 -12.72 -4.35
N CYS A 208 13.33 -11.74 -3.56
CA CYS A 208 14.21 -11.01 -2.65
C CYS A 208 13.49 -10.60 -1.37
N LEU A 209 14.26 -10.34 -0.33
CA LEU A 209 13.79 -9.79 0.94
C LEU A 209 13.80 -8.26 0.88
N LYS A 210 12.74 -7.64 1.40
CA LYS A 210 12.71 -6.21 1.67
C LYS A 210 12.02 -5.95 3.02
N SER A 211 12.39 -4.83 3.65
CA SER A 211 11.78 -4.36 4.89
C SER A 211 11.21 -2.95 4.70
N GLY A 212 10.18 -2.60 5.46
CA GLY A 212 9.56 -1.28 5.46
C GLY A 212 8.05 -1.33 5.65
N THR A 213 7.46 -0.20 6.01
CA THR A 213 6.00 -0.04 6.02
C THR A 213 5.40 -0.28 4.64
N SER A 214 6.19 -0.10 3.59
CA SER A 214 5.85 -0.43 2.19
C SER A 214 5.58 -1.92 1.95
N MET A 215 6.07 -2.82 2.82
CA MET A 215 5.84 -4.28 2.74
C MET A 215 4.68 -4.71 3.64
N ALA A 216 4.40 -3.97 4.71
CA ALA A 216 3.22 -4.15 5.55
C ALA A 216 1.93 -3.72 4.83
N THR A 217 1.95 -2.59 4.13
CA THR A 217 0.81 -1.98 3.44
C THR A 217 0.14 -2.91 2.42
N PRO A 218 0.85 -3.56 1.48
CA PRO A 218 0.24 -4.45 0.50
C PRO A 218 -0.42 -5.69 1.12
N LYS A 219 0.01 -6.13 2.30
CA LYS A 219 -0.67 -7.21 3.04
C LYS A 219 -2.08 -6.80 3.42
N ILE A 220 -2.24 -5.60 3.98
CA ILE A 220 -3.56 -5.07 4.34
C ILE A 220 -4.41 -4.79 3.10
N THR A 221 -3.80 -4.27 2.02
CA THR A 221 -4.50 -4.06 0.75
C THR A 221 -5.07 -5.37 0.19
N ALA A 222 -4.27 -6.43 0.22
CA ALA A 222 -4.69 -7.74 -0.26
C ALA A 222 -5.81 -8.36 0.62
N ILE A 223 -5.71 -8.22 1.95
CA ILE A 223 -6.78 -8.65 2.87
C ILE A 223 -8.06 -7.86 2.59
N ALA A 224 -7.98 -6.54 2.42
CA ALA A 224 -9.14 -5.72 2.08
C ALA A 224 -9.81 -6.19 0.77
N ALA A 225 -9.03 -6.58 -0.23
CA ALA A 225 -9.56 -7.16 -1.46
C ALA A 225 -10.25 -8.51 -1.21
N LYS A 226 -9.69 -9.38 -0.36
CA LYS A 226 -10.32 -10.66 0.02
C LYS A 226 -11.64 -10.47 0.78
N ILE A 227 -11.70 -9.49 1.69
CA ILE A 227 -12.96 -9.12 2.36
C ILE A 227 -14.00 -8.69 1.32
N LEU A 228 -13.62 -7.81 0.38
CA LEU A 228 -14.52 -7.32 -0.67
C LEU A 228 -14.91 -8.38 -1.71
N GLU A 229 -14.13 -9.43 -1.87
CA GLU A 229 -14.49 -10.60 -2.69
C GLU A 229 -15.64 -11.38 -2.05
N LYS A 230 -15.64 -11.54 -0.73
CA LYS A 230 -16.69 -12.22 0.03
C LYS A 230 -17.89 -11.32 0.32
N HIS A 231 -17.66 -10.03 0.48
CA HIS A 231 -18.64 -9.02 0.86
C HIS A 231 -18.60 -7.84 -0.12
N PRO A 232 -19.05 -8.02 -1.38
CA PRO A 232 -18.95 -7.02 -2.44
C PRO A 232 -19.74 -5.74 -2.17
N GLU A 233 -20.75 -5.79 -1.27
CA GLU A 233 -21.57 -4.66 -0.85
C GLU A 233 -20.85 -3.70 0.10
N MET A 234 -19.80 -4.16 0.78
CA MET A 234 -19.09 -3.35 1.78
C MET A 234 -18.49 -2.09 1.17
N LYS A 235 -18.68 -0.98 1.88
CA LYS A 235 -18.02 0.30 1.61
C LYS A 235 -16.62 0.32 2.25
N PRO A 236 -15.75 1.26 1.86
CA PRO A 236 -14.41 1.37 2.44
C PRO A 236 -14.39 1.46 3.97
N ILE A 237 -15.37 2.16 4.56
CA ILE A 237 -15.48 2.28 6.01
C ILE A 237 -15.82 0.94 6.68
N ASP A 238 -16.67 0.13 6.06
CA ASP A 238 -17.09 -1.18 6.60
C ASP A 238 -15.89 -2.13 6.63
N VAL A 239 -15.06 -2.13 5.56
CA VAL A 239 -13.80 -2.88 5.52
C VAL A 239 -12.83 -2.41 6.62
N LYS A 240 -12.72 -1.08 6.84
CA LYS A 240 -11.87 -0.54 7.91
C LYS A 240 -12.37 -0.98 9.29
N MET A 241 -13.69 -1.02 9.51
CA MET A 241 -14.26 -1.49 10.78
C MET A 241 -14.09 -3.01 10.95
N TYR A 242 -14.26 -3.80 9.89
CA TYR A 242 -13.99 -5.23 9.91
C TYR A 242 -12.53 -5.52 10.34
N LEU A 243 -11.56 -4.81 9.74
CA LEU A 243 -10.16 -4.92 10.12
C LEU A 243 -9.91 -4.50 11.58
N LYS A 244 -10.60 -3.47 12.07
CA LYS A 244 -10.52 -3.03 13.47
C LYS A 244 -10.97 -4.12 14.45
N GLU A 245 -12.05 -4.83 14.14
CA GLU A 245 -12.54 -5.94 14.95
C GLU A 245 -11.61 -7.15 14.91
N ALA A 246 -10.94 -7.37 13.80
CA ALA A 246 -9.97 -8.44 13.62
C ALA A 246 -8.58 -8.14 14.23
N ALA A 247 -8.29 -6.88 14.55
CA ALA A 247 -6.98 -6.44 15.03
C ALA A 247 -6.70 -6.92 16.45
N VAL A 248 -5.49 -7.41 16.67
CA VAL A 248 -5.00 -7.82 18.00
C VAL A 248 -4.33 -6.62 18.66
N LYS A 249 -4.88 -6.17 19.79
CA LYS A 249 -4.26 -5.11 20.59
C LYS A 249 -2.95 -5.60 21.19
N LEU A 250 -1.92 -4.76 21.10
CA LEU A 250 -0.61 -4.98 21.67
C LEU A 250 -0.43 -4.15 22.95
N ASN A 251 0.58 -4.46 23.74
CA ASN A 251 0.97 -3.59 24.86
C ASN A 251 1.89 -2.46 24.39
N GLU A 252 1.37 -1.62 23.46
CA GLU A 252 2.10 -0.55 22.80
C GLU A 252 1.29 0.75 22.82
N PRO A 253 1.96 1.92 22.76
CA PRO A 253 1.26 3.19 22.67
C PRO A 253 0.34 3.28 21.44
N LEU A 254 -0.82 3.93 21.58
CA LEU A 254 -1.81 4.07 20.51
C LEU A 254 -1.23 4.71 19.24
N ASN A 255 -0.31 5.67 19.40
CA ASN A 255 0.34 6.34 18.25
C ASN A 255 1.36 5.44 17.52
N ARG A 256 1.68 4.24 18.04
CA ARG A 256 2.45 3.21 17.37
C ARG A 256 1.54 2.15 16.76
N GLN A 257 0.60 1.60 17.55
CA GLN A 257 -0.20 0.45 17.14
C GLN A 257 -1.54 0.77 16.47
N GLY A 258 -2.10 1.98 16.69
CA GLY A 258 -3.46 2.28 16.26
C GLY A 258 -4.49 1.36 16.90
N PHE A 259 -5.27 0.66 16.07
CA PHE A 259 -6.22 -0.36 16.52
C PHE A 259 -5.54 -1.69 16.88
N GLY A 260 -4.31 -1.94 16.41
CA GLY A 260 -3.53 -3.14 16.70
C GLY A 260 -2.90 -3.79 15.48
N LEU A 261 -2.41 -5.01 15.69
CA LEU A 261 -1.76 -5.84 14.68
C LEU A 261 -2.80 -6.63 13.88
N ILE A 262 -2.68 -6.56 12.56
CA ILE A 262 -3.36 -7.44 11.61
C ILE A 262 -2.37 -8.51 11.14
N ASP A 263 -2.60 -9.75 11.56
CA ASP A 263 -1.94 -10.91 10.98
C ASP A 263 -2.77 -11.41 9.79
N PRO A 264 -2.21 -11.40 8.56
CA PRO A 264 -2.93 -11.86 7.38
C PRO A 264 -3.47 -13.28 7.51
N LYS A 265 -2.71 -14.18 8.13
CA LYS A 265 -3.11 -15.59 8.27
C LYS A 265 -4.33 -15.74 9.17
N GLU A 266 -4.39 -14.98 10.26
CA GLU A 266 -5.52 -15.07 11.19
C GLU A 266 -6.79 -14.42 10.64
N VAL A 267 -6.66 -13.32 9.90
CA VAL A 267 -7.82 -12.67 9.28
C VAL A 267 -8.38 -13.54 8.15
N LEU A 268 -7.52 -14.14 7.31
CA LEU A 268 -7.97 -15.01 6.21
C LEU A 268 -8.72 -16.27 6.67
N LYS A 269 -8.49 -16.73 7.90
CA LYS A 269 -9.26 -17.84 8.48
C LYS A 269 -10.70 -17.45 8.84
N LYS A 270 -10.96 -16.14 9.01
CA LYS A 270 -12.26 -15.59 9.43
C LYS A 270 -13.11 -15.09 8.26
N ILE A 271 -12.49 -14.89 7.07
CA ILE A 271 -13.15 -14.55 5.81
C ILE A 271 -13.58 -15.83 5.10
#